data_fc0f9b309b78f2971476d1e38ffd0513
#
_entry.id   fc0f9b309b78f2971476d1e38ffd0513
#
_cell.length_a   1.000
_cell.length_b   1.000
_cell.length_c   1.000
_cell.angle_alpha   90.00
_cell.angle_beta   90.00
_cell.angle_gamma   90.00
#
_symmetry.space_group_name_H-M   'P 1'
#
loop_
_entity.id
_entity.type
_entity.pdbx_description
1 polymer ?
#
loop_
_entity_poly.entity_id
_entity_poly.type
_entity_poly.pdbx_seq_one_letter_code
_entity_poly.pdbx_strand_id
1 'polypeptide(L)'
;VVYICSVDEELCPISQIEENAAEVKEGIVSTLASQTDPATQIFIKTCIDNNKSIAYRYIGKESGQQYDVIIPLSDLKKMLIEK
;
A
#
# COMPACT_ATOMS: atom_id res chain seq x y z
N VAL A 1 5.45 -6.15 6.12
CA VAL A 1 6.18 -5.86 4.87
C VAL A 1 6.05 -4.37 4.56
N VAL A 2 7.17 -3.73 4.32
CA VAL A 2 7.21 -2.28 4.05
C VAL A 2 7.75 -2.04 2.65
N TYR A 3 6.97 -1.31 1.84
CA TYR A 3 7.42 -0.81 0.55
C TYR A 3 7.77 0.66 0.68
N ILE A 4 8.96 1.01 0.22
CA ILE A 4 9.44 2.39 0.27
C ILE A 4 9.25 3.02 -1.10
N CYS A 5 8.49 4.11 -1.15
CA CYS A 5 8.21 4.84 -2.38
C CYS A 5 8.75 6.26 -2.28
N SER A 6 9.58 6.65 -3.24
CA SER A 6 10.06 8.03 -3.33
C SER A 6 9.02 8.87 -4.06
N VAL A 7 8.72 10.05 -3.51
CA VAL A 7 7.70 10.96 -4.04
C VAL A 7 8.34 12.24 -4.53
N ASP A 8 7.98 12.64 -5.76
CA ASP A 8 8.35 13.94 -6.28
C ASP A 8 7.39 14.98 -5.70
N GLU A 9 7.88 15.75 -4.74
CA GLU A 9 7.06 16.71 -4.00
C GLU A 9 6.58 17.89 -4.85
N GLU A 10 7.20 18.14 -5.99
CA GLU A 10 6.70 19.14 -6.92
C GLU A 10 5.36 18.72 -7.51
N LEU A 11 5.16 17.42 -7.71
CA LEU A 11 3.92 16.86 -8.25
C LEU A 11 2.93 16.50 -7.15
N CYS A 12 3.44 15.97 -6.02
CA CYS A 12 2.58 15.48 -4.95
C CYS A 12 3.27 15.67 -3.59
N PRO A 13 2.96 16.74 -2.85
CA PRO A 13 3.54 16.94 -1.52
C PRO A 13 3.12 15.85 -0.55
N ILE A 14 3.99 15.51 0.39
CA ILE A 14 3.70 14.50 1.40
C ILE A 14 2.49 14.92 2.25
N SER A 15 2.34 16.20 2.53
CA SER A 15 1.17 16.70 3.26
C SER A 15 -0.14 16.38 2.54
N GLN A 16 -0.15 16.41 1.21
CA GLN A 16 -1.32 16.06 0.42
C GLN A 16 -1.62 14.57 0.53
N ILE A 17 -0.61 13.72 0.56
CA ILE A 17 -0.79 12.28 0.77
C ILE A 17 -1.42 12.04 2.14
N GLU A 18 -0.95 12.74 3.16
CA GLU A 18 -1.49 12.63 4.51
C GLU A 18 -2.95 13.07 4.58
N GLU A 19 -3.29 14.20 3.95
CA GLU A 19 -4.67 14.70 3.91
C GLU A 19 -5.62 13.73 3.20
N ASN A 20 -5.11 13.04 2.17
CA ASN A 20 -5.90 12.12 1.35
C ASN A 20 -5.54 10.66 1.62
N ALA A 21 -5.05 10.35 2.82
CA ALA A 21 -4.57 9.02 3.15
C ALA A 21 -5.60 7.92 2.90
N ALA A 22 -6.88 8.19 3.21
CA ALA A 22 -7.94 7.22 2.98
C ALA A 22 -8.11 6.92 1.49
N GLU A 23 -8.08 7.94 0.65
CA GLU A 23 -8.19 7.77 -0.81
C GLU A 23 -6.96 7.06 -1.37
N VAL A 24 -5.78 7.41 -0.88
CA VAL A 24 -4.54 6.74 -1.30
C VAL A 24 -4.60 5.26 -0.94
N LYS A 25 -5.04 4.94 0.27
CA LYS A 25 -5.20 3.57 0.71
C LYS A 25 -6.19 2.81 -0.17
N GLU A 26 -7.35 3.40 -0.45
CA GLU A 26 -8.34 2.78 -1.32
C GLU A 26 -7.79 2.54 -2.73
N GLY A 27 -7.02 3.47 -3.26
CA GLY A 27 -6.37 3.31 -4.55
C GLY A 27 -5.40 2.15 -4.57
N ILE A 28 -4.59 2.00 -3.52
CA ILE A 28 -3.66 0.90 -3.40
C ILE A 28 -4.41 -0.43 -3.30
N VAL A 29 -5.42 -0.50 -2.44
CA VAL A 29 -6.22 -1.71 -2.25
C VAL A 29 -6.90 -2.11 -3.57
N SER A 30 -7.48 -1.14 -4.27
CA SER A 30 -8.13 -1.39 -5.55
C SER A 30 -7.14 -1.90 -6.60
N THR A 31 -5.95 -1.31 -6.66
CA THR A 31 -4.90 -1.74 -7.60
C THR A 31 -4.46 -3.16 -7.31
N LEU A 32 -4.20 -3.49 -6.05
CA LEU A 32 -3.79 -4.84 -5.67
C LEU A 32 -4.91 -5.85 -5.92
N ALA A 33 -6.14 -5.48 -5.62
CA ALA A 33 -7.28 -6.35 -5.81
C ALA A 33 -7.55 -6.64 -7.29
N SER A 34 -7.21 -5.70 -8.18
CA SER A 34 -7.40 -5.89 -9.62
C SER A 34 -6.31 -6.76 -10.24
N GLN A 35 -5.19 -6.96 -9.55
CA GLN A 35 -4.11 -7.81 -10.05
C GLN A 35 -4.45 -9.28 -9.78
N THR A 36 -4.59 -10.05 -10.83
CA THR A 36 -4.98 -11.45 -10.74
C THR A 36 -3.83 -12.42 -11.03
N ASP A 37 -2.62 -11.89 -11.23
CA ASP A 37 -1.47 -12.74 -11.52
C ASP A 37 -1.09 -13.61 -10.31
N PRO A 38 -0.61 -14.84 -10.54
CA PRO A 38 -0.32 -15.77 -9.46
C PRO A 38 0.72 -15.25 -8.46
N ALA A 39 1.71 -14.49 -8.93
CA ALA A 39 2.76 -13.96 -8.05
C ALA A 39 2.19 -13.01 -6.99
N THR A 40 1.30 -12.10 -7.38
CA THR A 40 0.64 -11.18 -6.45
C THR A 40 -0.24 -11.92 -5.46
N GLN A 41 -1.01 -12.91 -5.92
CA GLN A 41 -1.88 -13.71 -5.06
C GLN A 41 -1.06 -14.50 -4.02
N ILE A 42 0.04 -15.11 -4.44
CA ILE A 42 0.93 -15.83 -3.54
C ILE A 42 1.53 -14.88 -2.50
N PHE A 43 1.95 -13.69 -2.91
CA PHE A 43 2.51 -12.69 -2.01
C PHE A 43 1.48 -12.28 -0.94
N ILE A 44 0.26 -11.96 -1.34
CA ILE A 44 -0.81 -11.57 -0.42
C ILE A 44 -1.12 -12.71 0.56
N LYS A 45 -1.24 -13.93 0.04
CA LYS A 45 -1.50 -15.10 0.87
C LYS A 45 -0.37 -15.33 1.89
N THR A 46 0.87 -15.18 1.46
CA THR A 46 2.03 -15.32 2.34
C THR A 46 1.98 -14.30 3.48
N CYS A 47 1.61 -13.07 3.18
CA CYS A 47 1.46 -12.03 4.20
C CYS A 47 0.37 -12.41 5.22
N ILE A 48 -0.76 -12.91 4.74
CA ILE A 48 -1.88 -13.32 5.60
C ILE A 48 -1.45 -14.50 6.49
N ASP A 49 -0.82 -15.51 5.91
CA ASP A 49 -0.40 -16.72 6.63
C ASP A 49 0.60 -16.41 7.73
N ASN A 50 1.40 -15.36 7.55
CA ASN A 50 2.41 -14.94 8.54
C ASN A 50 1.94 -13.79 9.43
N ASN A 51 0.68 -13.40 9.36
CA ASN A 51 0.10 -12.28 10.10
C ASN A 51 0.86 -10.97 9.86
N LYS A 52 1.26 -10.73 8.61
CA LYS A 52 1.99 -9.52 8.22
C LYS A 52 1.08 -8.59 7.44
N SER A 53 0.96 -7.34 7.87
CA SER A 53 0.32 -6.31 7.10
C SER A 53 1.29 -5.72 6.07
N ILE A 54 0.75 -5.00 5.08
CA ILE A 54 1.57 -4.31 4.09
C ILE A 54 1.55 -2.82 4.44
N ALA A 55 2.72 -2.20 4.44
CA ALA A 55 2.85 -0.76 4.65
C ALA A 55 3.55 -0.13 3.45
N TYR A 56 3.00 0.98 2.97
CA TYR A 56 3.63 1.77 1.92
C TYR A 56 4.17 3.04 2.56
N ARG A 57 5.49 3.18 2.53
CA ARG A 57 6.16 4.36 3.08
C ARG A 57 6.48 5.32 1.95
N TYR A 58 5.85 6.48 1.98
CA TYR A 58 6.11 7.54 1.02
C TYR A 58 7.12 8.50 1.60
N ILE A 59 8.22 8.70 0.88
CA ILE A 59 9.31 9.59 1.31
C ILE A 59 9.44 10.71 0.29
N GLY A 60 9.32 11.95 0.76
CA GLY A 60 9.53 13.11 -0.09
C GLY A 60 10.99 13.29 -0.42
N LYS A 61 11.31 13.42 -1.70
CA LYS A 61 12.71 13.54 -2.16
C LYS A 61 13.38 14.84 -1.72
N GLU A 62 12.60 15.89 -1.56
CA GLU A 62 13.16 17.22 -1.25
C GLU A 62 13.18 17.50 0.23
N SER A 63 12.07 17.26 0.94
CA SER A 63 11.96 17.58 2.37
C SER A 63 12.40 16.45 3.28
N GLY A 64 12.42 15.20 2.78
CA GLY A 64 12.69 14.03 3.59
C GLY A 64 11.54 13.62 4.48
N GLN A 65 10.37 14.24 4.34
CA GLN A 65 9.18 13.86 5.09
C GLN A 65 8.73 12.47 4.71
N GLN A 66 8.14 11.76 5.67
CA GLN A 66 7.68 10.39 5.46
C GLN A 66 6.24 10.26 5.93
N TYR A 67 5.47 9.45 5.21
CA TYR A 67 4.13 9.07 5.62
C TYR A 67 3.87 7.62 5.26
N ASP A 68 3.38 6.85 6.21
CA ASP A 68 3.13 5.42 6.03
C ASP A 68 1.62 5.18 5.85
N VAL A 69 1.28 4.48 4.76
CA VAL A 69 -0.08 3.99 4.53
C VAL A 69 -0.08 2.50 4.82
N ILE A 70 -0.82 2.09 5.84
CA ILE A 70 -0.84 0.70 6.29
C ILE A 70 -2.10 0.01 5.79
N ILE A 71 -1.92 -1.15 5.16
CA ILE A 71 -3.02 -1.99 4.69
C ILE A 71 -3.14 -3.16 5.67
N PRO A 72 -4.21 -3.20 6.49
CA PRO A 72 -4.34 -4.24 7.51
C PRO A 72 -4.69 -5.61 6.91
N LEU A 73 -4.51 -6.66 7.71
CA LEU A 73 -4.79 -8.02 7.28
C LEU A 73 -6.22 -8.22 6.80
N SER A 74 -7.19 -7.53 7.41
CA SER A 74 -8.59 -7.63 6.99
C SER A 74 -8.77 -7.21 5.53
N ASP A 75 -8.06 -6.18 5.09
CA ASP A 75 -8.12 -5.73 3.70
C ASP A 75 -7.38 -6.70 2.77
N LEU A 76 -6.25 -7.27 3.22
CA LEU A 76 -5.53 -8.26 2.45
C LEU A 76 -6.38 -9.51 2.19
N LYS A 77 -7.13 -9.94 3.19
CA LYS A 77 -8.03 -11.09 3.04
C LYS A 77 -9.12 -10.83 1.99
N LYS A 78 -9.58 -9.59 1.89
CA LYS A 78 -10.57 -9.22 0.88
C LYS A 78 -10.00 -9.20 -0.53
N MET A 79 -8.68 -9.01 -0.67
CA MET A 79 -8.02 -9.00 -1.96
C MET A 79 -7.80 -10.38 -2.55
N LEU A 80 -7.82 -11.44 -1.72
CA LEU A 80 -7.66 -12.79 -2.22
C LEU A 80 -8.88 -13.23 -3.01
N ILE A 81 -8.62 -13.89 -4.12
CA ILE A 81 -9.68 -14.48 -4.91
C ILE A 81 -10.08 -15.78 -4.23
N GLU A 82 -11.27 -15.80 -3.67
CA GLU A 82 -11.82 -17.01 -3.06
C GLU A 82 -12.52 -17.84 -4.10
N LYS A 83 -12.31 -19.13 -4.00
CA LYS A 83 -12.99 -20.09 -4.87
C LYS A 83 -13.94 -20.94 -4.07
#